data_83dd597b98e987f6d62960a98322b8f4
#
_entry.id   83dd597b98e987f6d62960a98322b8f4
#
_cell.length_a   1.000
_cell.length_b   1.000
_cell.length_c   1.000
_cell.angle_alpha   90.00
_cell.angle_beta   90.00
_cell.angle_gamma   90.00
#
_symmetry.space_group_name_H-M   'P 1'
#
loop_
_entity.id
_entity.type
_entity.pdbx_description
1 polymer ?
#
loop_
_entity_poly.entity_id
_entity_poly.type
_entity_poly.pdbx_seq_one_letter_code
_entity_poly.pdbx_strand_id
1 'polypeptide(L)'
;EISECLVGSEMCIRDRVYAAERRRKPFAKAQVCTGIVGAIDRHNLERPVVKRLGVEKFAQANVGSPRFMEFIDSYLPSLTDRQIKDYLIYDVVSDSSGVLSEDFQDANFEMFGKVMSGKEEPEPRWKRAMTIPNSMLGEAVGELYVKKYFPDSNKTYMLNLVENLRKALGKHIDALPWMSDATKMHAHEKLAALTVKIGYPDKWKDYSGIEIDPAKSYLENVYQASIWYTQDNYKKLGKPVDKQEWHMTPQTVNAYYSPSVNEICFPAGILQPPYFDLTASDAQNYGAIGVVIGHEMTHGFDDQGRHFDMHGNLVDWWLPEDSERFTKLADRLETQFNEVEVAPGVFANGKFTLGENIADQGGLRIALTAFLDSRDSVQTCLLYTSDAA
;
A
#
# COMPACT_ATOMS: atom_id res chain seq x y z
N GLU A 1 -10.57 13.64 -13.77
CA GLU A 1 -9.27 13.76 -13.03
C GLU A 1 -9.39 13.34 -11.55
N ILE A 2 -10.54 13.50 -10.90
CA ILE A 2 -10.77 13.05 -9.50
C ILE A 2 -11.04 11.54 -9.44
N SER A 3 -11.64 10.96 -10.50
CA SER A 3 -11.95 9.52 -10.57
C SER A 3 -10.71 8.62 -10.79
N GLU A 4 -9.64 9.16 -11.38
CA GLU A 4 -8.40 8.40 -11.62
C GLU A 4 -7.51 8.27 -10.39
N CYS A 5 -7.63 9.17 -9.40
CA CYS A 5 -6.89 9.09 -8.14
C CYS A 5 -7.51 8.12 -7.13
N LEU A 6 -8.79 7.76 -7.27
CA LEU A 6 -9.50 6.83 -6.38
C LEU A 6 -9.43 5.36 -6.83
N VAL A 7 -8.96 5.11 -8.04
CA VAL A 7 -8.80 3.75 -8.57
C VAL A 7 -7.40 3.22 -8.23
N GLY A 8 -7.31 2.65 -7.06
CA GLY A 8 -6.27 1.68 -6.70
C GLY A 8 -4.84 2.23 -6.64
N SER A 9 -4.34 2.41 -5.43
CA SER A 9 -2.89 2.49 -5.25
C SER A 9 -2.24 1.24 -5.87
N GLU A 10 -1.15 1.39 -6.61
CA GLU A 10 -0.40 0.25 -7.18
C GLU A 10 -0.03 -0.79 -6.11
N MET A 11 0.05 -0.38 -4.85
CA MET A 11 0.33 -1.24 -3.71
C MET A 11 -0.88 -2.13 -3.36
N CYS A 12 -2.11 -1.60 -3.41
CA CYS A 12 -3.33 -2.42 -3.26
C CYS A 12 -3.50 -3.42 -4.41
N ILE A 13 -3.17 -3.03 -5.64
CA ILE A 13 -3.21 -3.93 -6.80
C ILE A 13 -2.15 -5.02 -6.68
N ARG A 14 -0.94 -4.68 -6.27
CA ARG A 14 0.18 -5.64 -6.12
C ARG A 14 -0.08 -6.65 -5.01
N ASP A 15 -0.57 -6.19 -3.86
CA ASP A 15 -0.93 -7.07 -2.75
C ASP A 15 -2.15 -7.95 -3.07
N ARG A 16 -3.04 -7.51 -3.96
CA ARG A 16 -4.21 -8.28 -4.42
C ARG A 16 -3.89 -9.37 -5.42
N VAL A 17 -2.97 -9.16 -6.33
CA VAL A 17 -2.47 -10.23 -7.20
C VAL A 17 -1.90 -11.37 -6.34
N TYR A 18 -1.17 -11.04 -5.27
CA TYR A 18 -0.70 -12.02 -4.29
C TYR A 18 -1.83 -12.67 -3.48
N ALA A 19 -2.90 -11.96 -3.17
CA ALA A 19 -4.03 -12.48 -2.39
C ALA A 19 -4.99 -13.35 -3.22
N ALA A 20 -5.22 -13.03 -4.50
CA ALA A 20 -6.12 -13.81 -5.36
C ALA A 20 -5.62 -15.24 -5.61
N GLU A 21 -4.31 -15.46 -5.64
CA GLU A 21 -3.75 -16.80 -5.75
C GLU A 21 -3.86 -17.63 -4.44
N ARG A 22 -3.98 -16.98 -3.28
CA ARG A 22 -4.11 -17.62 -1.97
C ARG A 22 -5.47 -18.29 -1.71
N ARG A 23 -6.54 -17.94 -2.43
CA ARG A 23 -7.92 -18.39 -2.16
C ARG A 23 -8.21 -19.86 -2.47
N ARG A 24 -7.29 -20.65 -3.01
CA ARG A 24 -7.59 -22.02 -3.47
C ARG A 24 -7.25 -23.15 -2.50
N LYS A 25 -6.62 -22.90 -1.35
CA LYS A 25 -6.45 -23.91 -0.27
C LYS A 25 -6.45 -23.23 1.09
N PRO A 26 -7.13 -23.80 2.12
CA PRO A 26 -6.88 -23.38 3.50
C PRO A 26 -5.38 -23.53 3.75
N PHE A 27 -4.77 -22.52 4.36
CA PHE A 27 -3.36 -22.58 4.77
C PHE A 27 -3.17 -23.81 5.66
N ALA A 28 -2.64 -24.88 5.12
CA ALA A 28 -1.88 -25.80 5.92
C ALA A 28 -0.81 -24.96 6.62
N LYS A 29 -0.67 -25.11 7.96
CA LYS A 29 0.39 -24.54 8.81
C LYS A 29 1.59 -24.24 7.96
N ALA A 30 2.08 -23.00 8.00
CA ALA A 30 3.16 -22.48 7.19
C ALA A 30 4.12 -23.62 6.83
N GLN A 31 3.98 -24.11 5.63
CA GLN A 31 4.89 -25.11 5.11
C GLN A 31 6.16 -24.30 4.90
N VAL A 32 7.00 -24.33 5.94
CA VAL A 32 8.37 -23.86 5.86
C VAL A 32 8.89 -24.38 4.55
N CYS A 33 9.17 -23.50 3.61
CA CYS A 33 9.76 -23.90 2.35
C CYS A 33 11.19 -24.32 2.59
N THR A 34 11.36 -25.48 3.25
CA THR A 34 12.61 -26.24 3.24
C THR A 34 13.06 -26.51 1.79
N GLY A 35 12.13 -26.42 0.81
CA GLY A 35 12.42 -26.54 -0.60
C GLY A 35 13.26 -25.41 -1.17
N ILE A 36 13.04 -24.14 -0.82
CA ILE A 36 13.88 -23.03 -1.32
C ILE A 36 15.27 -23.08 -0.69
N VAL A 37 15.34 -23.28 0.62
CA VAL A 37 16.61 -23.49 1.31
C VAL A 37 17.34 -24.72 0.73
N GLY A 38 16.61 -25.78 0.39
CA GLY A 38 17.16 -26.99 -0.25
C GLY A 38 17.48 -26.85 -1.73
N ALA A 39 16.76 -26.02 -2.51
CA ALA A 39 17.06 -25.73 -3.93
C ALA A 39 18.29 -24.83 -4.02
N ILE A 40 18.29 -23.83 -3.21
CA ILE A 40 19.42 -22.97 -2.97
C ILE A 40 20.65 -23.83 -2.58
N ASP A 41 20.58 -24.76 -1.67
CA ASP A 41 21.67 -25.63 -1.20
C ASP A 41 22.14 -26.68 -2.26
N ARG A 42 21.24 -27.14 -3.15
CA ARG A 42 21.56 -28.14 -4.17
C ARG A 42 22.42 -27.66 -5.34
N HIS A 43 22.34 -26.37 -5.68
CA HIS A 43 23.04 -25.83 -6.84
C HIS A 43 24.34 -25.07 -6.55
N ASN A 44 24.81 -25.05 -5.29
CA ASN A 44 26.07 -24.40 -4.88
C ASN A 44 26.24 -22.93 -5.32
N LEU A 45 25.17 -22.31 -5.88
CA LEU A 45 25.16 -20.91 -6.34
C LEU A 45 25.11 -19.88 -5.21
N GLU A 46 24.98 -20.33 -3.99
CA GLU A 46 24.42 -19.62 -2.87
C GLU A 46 25.34 -18.97 -1.92
N ARG A 47 26.35 -19.71 -1.55
CA ARG A 47 27.26 -19.23 -0.52
C ARG A 47 27.97 -17.93 -0.93
N PRO A 48 28.40 -17.73 -2.19
CA PRO A 48 29.00 -16.46 -2.58
C PRO A 48 27.99 -15.31 -2.66
N VAL A 49 26.76 -15.53 -3.17
CA VAL A 49 25.76 -14.47 -3.35
C VAL A 49 25.16 -14.09 -1.99
N VAL A 50 24.66 -15.05 -1.23
CA VAL A 50 24.07 -14.82 0.10
C VAL A 50 25.12 -14.23 1.06
N LYS A 51 26.38 -14.68 0.99
CA LYS A 51 27.49 -14.13 1.77
C LYS A 51 27.83 -12.69 1.34
N ARG A 52 27.81 -12.39 0.04
CA ARG A 52 28.00 -11.02 -0.46
C ARG A 52 26.87 -10.08 -0.07
N LEU A 53 25.65 -10.60 0.08
CA LEU A 53 24.49 -9.88 0.56
C LEU A 53 24.47 -9.71 2.10
N GLY A 54 25.44 -10.30 2.83
CA GLY A 54 25.52 -10.24 4.28
C GLY A 54 24.47 -11.11 5.00
N VAL A 55 23.81 -12.04 4.29
CA VAL A 55 22.79 -12.94 4.83
C VAL A 55 23.41 -14.32 4.99
N GLU A 56 23.93 -14.62 6.18
CA GLU A 56 24.65 -15.87 6.37
C GLU A 56 23.76 -17.10 6.60
N LYS A 57 22.60 -16.94 7.23
CA LYS A 57 21.61 -18.02 7.45
C LYS A 57 20.24 -17.46 7.79
N PHE A 58 19.19 -17.98 7.18
CA PHE A 58 17.83 -17.87 7.67
C PHE A 58 17.21 -19.27 7.78
N ALA A 59 16.54 -19.52 8.90
CA ALA A 59 15.91 -20.82 9.16
C ALA A 59 14.52 -20.92 8.53
N GLN A 60 13.89 -19.78 8.22
CA GLN A 60 12.52 -19.69 7.70
C GLN A 60 12.42 -18.51 6.72
N ALA A 61 11.67 -18.71 5.65
CA ALA A 61 11.31 -17.66 4.71
C ALA A 61 9.78 -17.66 4.47
N ASN A 62 9.18 -16.48 4.41
CA ASN A 62 7.80 -16.34 3.96
C ASN A 62 7.79 -16.25 2.43
N VAL A 63 7.11 -17.20 1.78
CA VAL A 63 7.04 -17.28 0.32
C VAL A 63 5.65 -16.89 -0.14
N GLY A 64 5.55 -15.71 -0.74
CA GLY A 64 4.28 -15.16 -1.23
C GLY A 64 3.69 -15.99 -2.39
N SER A 65 4.52 -16.54 -3.26
CA SER A 65 4.09 -17.30 -4.45
C SER A 65 4.84 -18.62 -4.58
N PRO A 66 4.46 -19.68 -3.83
CA PRO A 66 5.16 -20.96 -3.85
C PRO A 66 5.24 -21.60 -5.26
N ARG A 67 4.14 -21.54 -6.04
CA ARG A 67 4.13 -22.09 -7.41
C ARG A 67 5.10 -21.40 -8.36
N PHE A 68 5.29 -20.10 -8.20
CA PHE A 68 6.27 -19.36 -9.00
C PHE A 68 7.68 -19.85 -8.66
N MET A 69 7.98 -20.07 -7.40
CA MET A 69 9.28 -20.57 -6.97
C MET A 69 9.53 -22.00 -7.44
N GLU A 70 8.51 -22.87 -7.38
CA GLU A 70 8.57 -24.23 -7.95
C GLU A 70 8.81 -24.19 -9.47
N PHE A 71 8.14 -23.27 -10.18
CA PHE A 71 8.35 -23.06 -11.61
C PHE A 71 9.79 -22.62 -11.88
N ILE A 72 10.29 -21.61 -11.19
CA ILE A 72 11.66 -21.10 -11.35
C ILE A 72 12.69 -22.21 -11.09
N ASP A 73 12.54 -22.99 -10.02
CA ASP A 73 13.42 -24.10 -9.67
C ASP A 73 13.49 -25.17 -10.78
N SER A 74 12.35 -25.43 -11.46
CA SER A 74 12.27 -26.36 -12.56
C SER A 74 12.75 -25.78 -13.91
N TYR A 75 12.54 -24.47 -14.12
CA TYR A 75 12.79 -23.80 -15.39
C TYR A 75 14.25 -23.35 -15.56
N LEU A 76 14.87 -22.79 -14.53
CA LEU A 76 16.26 -22.30 -14.61
C LEU A 76 17.27 -23.34 -15.11
N PRO A 77 17.22 -24.61 -14.65
CA PRO A 77 18.12 -25.64 -15.17
C PRO A 77 17.90 -26.01 -16.66
N SER A 78 16.77 -25.62 -17.23
CA SER A 78 16.49 -25.84 -18.66
C SER A 78 17.08 -24.76 -19.58
N LEU A 79 17.53 -23.64 -19.00
CA LEU A 79 18.12 -22.53 -19.74
C LEU A 79 19.62 -22.75 -19.98
N THR A 80 20.10 -22.32 -21.14
CA THR A 80 21.54 -22.23 -21.41
C THR A 80 22.13 -21.00 -20.70
N ASP A 81 23.45 -21.06 -20.42
CA ASP A 81 24.19 -19.92 -19.85
C ASP A 81 24.00 -18.64 -20.68
N ARG A 82 23.90 -18.80 -22.01
CA ARG A 82 23.65 -17.67 -22.91
C ARG A 82 22.29 -17.04 -22.66
N GLN A 83 21.25 -17.83 -22.56
CA GLN A 83 19.89 -17.32 -22.29
C GLN A 83 19.80 -16.61 -20.93
N ILE A 84 20.43 -17.18 -19.90
CA ILE A 84 20.51 -16.56 -18.57
C ILE A 84 21.26 -15.22 -18.66
N LYS A 85 22.39 -15.19 -19.37
CA LYS A 85 23.19 -13.97 -19.54
C LYS A 85 22.42 -12.90 -20.33
N ASP A 86 21.77 -13.28 -21.43
CA ASP A 86 21.00 -12.35 -22.27
C ASP A 86 19.81 -11.77 -21.48
N TYR A 87 19.13 -12.58 -20.65
CA TYR A 87 18.07 -12.13 -19.75
C TYR A 87 18.59 -11.12 -18.70
N LEU A 88 19.69 -11.45 -18.02
CA LEU A 88 20.27 -10.56 -17.01
C LEU A 88 20.76 -9.23 -17.61
N ILE A 89 21.33 -9.25 -18.83
CA ILE A 89 21.73 -8.02 -19.54
C ILE A 89 20.49 -7.18 -19.86
N TYR A 90 19.44 -7.81 -20.39
CA TYR A 90 18.18 -7.12 -20.69
C TYR A 90 17.57 -6.49 -19.44
N ASP A 91 17.50 -7.23 -18.35
CA ASP A 91 16.96 -6.79 -17.07
C ASP A 91 17.69 -5.54 -16.53
N VAL A 92 19.03 -5.64 -16.44
CA VAL A 92 19.89 -4.53 -15.99
C VAL A 92 19.78 -3.29 -16.88
N VAL A 93 19.77 -3.47 -18.21
CA VAL A 93 19.68 -2.36 -19.16
C VAL A 93 18.27 -1.73 -19.12
N SER A 94 17.23 -2.55 -19.05
CA SER A 94 15.83 -2.09 -18.97
C SER A 94 15.60 -1.27 -17.70
N ASP A 95 16.01 -1.80 -16.55
CA ASP A 95 15.87 -1.10 -15.26
C ASP A 95 16.68 0.21 -15.20
N SER A 96 17.83 0.22 -15.89
CA SER A 96 18.69 1.41 -15.93
C SER A 96 18.30 2.40 -17.03
N SER A 97 17.38 2.07 -17.93
CA SER A 97 17.07 2.85 -19.13
C SER A 97 16.75 4.32 -18.84
N GLY A 98 16.05 4.62 -17.75
CA GLY A 98 15.72 5.98 -17.33
C GLY A 98 16.90 6.87 -16.93
N VAL A 99 18.08 6.28 -16.69
CA VAL A 99 19.31 6.97 -16.27
C VAL A 99 20.46 6.79 -17.27
N LEU A 100 20.20 6.12 -18.40
CA LEU A 100 21.12 5.96 -19.53
C LEU A 100 20.98 7.10 -20.55
N SER A 101 21.62 6.96 -21.72
CA SER A 101 21.52 7.93 -22.81
C SER A 101 20.10 8.05 -23.36
N GLU A 102 19.85 9.12 -24.11
CA GLU A 102 18.52 9.43 -24.68
C GLU A 102 17.97 8.28 -25.52
N ASP A 103 18.79 7.61 -26.32
CA ASP A 103 18.39 6.46 -27.14
C ASP A 103 17.75 5.34 -26.32
N PHE A 104 18.28 5.06 -25.11
CA PHE A 104 17.68 4.07 -24.19
C PHE A 104 16.37 4.57 -23.56
N GLN A 105 16.31 5.86 -23.20
CA GLN A 105 15.10 6.46 -22.66
C GLN A 105 13.98 6.45 -23.69
N ASP A 106 14.29 6.77 -24.95
CA ASP A 106 13.33 6.77 -26.06
C ASP A 106 12.84 5.36 -26.37
N ALA A 107 13.74 4.37 -26.44
CA ALA A 107 13.34 2.97 -26.64
C ALA A 107 12.43 2.45 -25.51
N ASN A 108 12.75 2.82 -24.25
CA ASN A 108 11.90 2.49 -23.11
C ASN A 108 10.51 3.16 -23.23
N PHE A 109 10.47 4.44 -23.60
CA PHE A 109 9.21 5.15 -23.76
C PHE A 109 8.36 4.59 -24.90
N GLU A 110 8.96 4.25 -26.07
CA GLU A 110 8.24 3.61 -27.18
C GLU A 110 7.53 2.33 -26.73
N MET A 111 8.17 1.49 -25.95
CA MET A 111 7.56 0.23 -25.50
C MET A 111 6.64 0.43 -24.31
N PHE A 112 7.15 0.95 -23.19
CA PHE A 112 6.40 1.00 -21.93
C PHE A 112 5.49 2.23 -21.81
N GLY A 113 5.87 3.32 -22.45
CA GLY A 113 5.04 4.54 -22.50
C GLY A 113 3.93 4.42 -23.55
N LYS A 114 4.29 4.30 -24.83
CA LYS A 114 3.31 4.32 -25.92
C LYS A 114 2.54 3.01 -26.05
N VAL A 115 3.23 1.89 -26.23
CA VAL A 115 2.57 0.61 -26.53
C VAL A 115 1.82 0.07 -25.31
N MET A 116 2.43 0.07 -24.15
CA MET A 116 1.82 -0.54 -22.96
C MET A 116 0.92 0.40 -22.16
N SER A 117 1.22 1.69 -22.12
CA SER A 117 0.49 2.65 -21.28
C SER A 117 -0.34 3.67 -22.10
N GLY A 118 -0.29 3.63 -23.43
CA GLY A 118 -1.06 4.52 -24.30
C GLY A 118 -0.69 6.01 -24.22
N LYS A 119 0.49 6.34 -23.67
CA LYS A 119 0.96 7.73 -23.57
C LYS A 119 1.42 8.23 -24.96
N GLU A 120 1.04 9.45 -25.31
CA GLU A 120 1.45 10.06 -26.59
C GLU A 120 2.85 10.67 -26.51
N GLU A 121 3.19 11.29 -25.37
CA GLU A 121 4.47 11.98 -25.14
C GLU A 121 5.06 11.60 -23.77
N PRO A 122 6.41 11.62 -23.64
CA PRO A 122 7.06 11.40 -22.36
C PRO A 122 6.80 12.55 -21.40
N GLU A 123 6.82 12.25 -20.11
CA GLU A 123 6.78 13.29 -19.07
C GLU A 123 7.90 14.33 -19.26
N PRO A 124 7.65 15.61 -18.94
CA PRO A 124 8.67 16.65 -18.99
C PRO A 124 9.96 16.24 -18.27
N ARG A 125 11.11 16.64 -18.82
CA ARG A 125 12.43 16.23 -18.28
C ARG A 125 12.60 16.46 -16.79
N TRP A 126 12.11 17.57 -16.26
CA TRP A 126 12.22 17.87 -14.84
C TRP A 126 11.46 16.86 -13.96
N LYS A 127 10.27 16.38 -14.40
CA LYS A 127 9.53 15.32 -13.70
C LYS A 127 10.29 14.01 -13.72
N ARG A 128 10.80 13.61 -14.91
CA ARG A 128 11.62 12.40 -15.05
C ARG A 128 12.88 12.47 -14.17
N ALA A 129 13.53 13.63 -14.12
CA ALA A 129 14.71 13.84 -13.28
C ALA A 129 14.42 13.76 -11.77
N MET A 130 13.19 14.07 -11.35
CA MET A 130 12.78 13.98 -9.93
C MET A 130 12.44 12.55 -9.49
N THR A 131 12.26 11.62 -10.41
CA THR A 131 11.88 10.22 -10.08
C THR A 131 12.94 9.58 -9.17
N ILE A 132 14.21 9.67 -9.53
CA ILE A 132 15.30 9.08 -8.74
C ILE A 132 15.48 9.75 -7.37
N PRO A 133 15.57 11.10 -7.24
CA PRO A 133 15.59 11.74 -5.92
C PRO A 133 14.38 11.35 -5.05
N ASN A 134 13.18 11.29 -5.61
CA ASN A 134 12.00 10.87 -4.85
C ASN A 134 12.06 9.41 -4.39
N SER A 135 12.59 8.50 -5.20
CA SER A 135 12.71 7.08 -4.83
C SER A 135 13.90 6.82 -3.90
N MET A 136 15.05 7.45 -4.16
CA MET A 136 16.30 7.16 -3.44
C MET A 136 16.53 8.06 -2.21
N LEU A 137 15.96 9.25 -2.17
CA LEU A 137 16.13 10.23 -1.09
C LEU A 137 14.76 10.73 -0.62
N GLY A 138 13.75 9.86 -0.67
CA GLY A 138 12.35 10.22 -0.55
C GLY A 138 11.99 10.98 0.74
N GLU A 139 12.50 10.56 1.89
CA GLU A 139 12.25 11.29 3.14
C GLU A 139 13.04 12.61 3.24
N ALA A 140 14.24 12.71 2.64
CA ALA A 140 14.97 13.96 2.58
C ALA A 140 14.23 15.00 1.71
N VAL A 141 13.68 14.57 0.56
CA VAL A 141 12.77 15.41 -0.25
C VAL A 141 11.50 15.72 0.53
N GLY A 142 10.96 14.73 1.25
CA GLY A 142 9.79 14.87 2.12
C GLY A 142 9.98 15.90 3.23
N GLU A 143 11.14 15.97 3.85
CA GLU A 143 11.45 16.97 4.88
C GLU A 143 11.36 18.39 4.32
N LEU A 144 11.88 18.62 3.12
CA LEU A 144 11.77 19.91 2.43
C LEU A 144 10.32 20.25 2.08
N TYR A 145 9.56 19.24 1.60
CA TYR A 145 8.15 19.38 1.29
C TYR A 145 7.33 19.77 2.53
N VAL A 146 7.50 19.02 3.63
CA VAL A 146 6.79 19.25 4.90
C VAL A 146 7.07 20.64 5.45
N LYS A 147 8.34 21.05 5.51
CA LYS A 147 8.73 22.40 5.96
C LYS A 147 8.03 23.52 5.20
N LYS A 148 7.70 23.29 3.93
CA LYS A 148 7.07 24.30 3.07
C LYS A 148 5.55 24.25 3.08
N TYR A 149 4.96 23.06 3.14
CA TYR A 149 3.54 22.86 2.80
C TYR A 149 2.69 22.22 3.90
N PHE A 150 3.29 21.74 4.99
CA PHE A 150 2.51 21.01 6.00
C PHE A 150 2.81 21.52 7.43
N PRO A 151 2.09 22.56 7.90
CA PRO A 151 2.25 23.10 9.25
C PRO A 151 1.71 22.13 10.32
N ASP A 152 2.25 22.22 11.53
CA ASP A 152 1.89 21.34 12.67
C ASP A 152 0.40 21.41 13.04
N SER A 153 -0.28 22.54 12.76
CA SER A 153 -1.72 22.68 12.93
C SER A 153 -2.51 21.66 12.14
N ASN A 154 -2.05 21.31 10.92
CA ASN A 154 -2.68 20.29 10.08
C ASN A 154 -2.60 18.91 10.74
N LYS A 155 -1.42 18.54 11.29
CA LYS A 155 -1.23 17.26 12.00
C LYS A 155 -2.18 17.14 13.20
N THR A 156 -2.30 18.21 13.99
CA THR A 156 -3.20 18.25 15.15
C THR A 156 -4.68 18.09 14.76
N TYR A 157 -5.14 18.81 13.74
CA TYR A 157 -6.51 18.67 13.22
C TYR A 157 -6.78 17.24 12.73
N MET A 158 -5.85 16.69 11.96
CA MET A 158 -5.99 15.34 11.40
C MET A 158 -6.06 14.25 12.47
N LEU A 159 -5.27 14.33 13.54
CA LEU A 159 -5.33 13.37 14.64
C LEU A 159 -6.70 13.39 15.34
N ASN A 160 -7.29 14.58 15.52
CA ASN A 160 -8.64 14.70 16.07
C ASN A 160 -9.70 14.11 15.12
N LEU A 161 -9.56 14.37 13.81
CA LEU A 161 -10.46 13.82 12.80
C LEU A 161 -10.42 12.29 12.79
N VAL A 162 -9.21 11.71 12.79
CA VAL A 162 -8.99 10.26 12.86
C VAL A 162 -9.66 9.65 14.09
N GLU A 163 -9.56 10.28 15.25
CA GLU A 163 -10.16 9.77 16.47
C GLU A 163 -11.70 9.82 16.42
N ASN A 164 -12.29 10.84 15.80
CA ASN A 164 -13.74 10.89 15.58
C ASN A 164 -14.21 9.78 14.62
N LEU A 165 -13.44 9.52 13.55
CA LEU A 165 -13.72 8.44 12.62
C LEU A 165 -13.55 7.06 13.28
N ARG A 166 -12.56 6.88 14.15
CA ARG A 166 -12.38 5.66 14.95
C ARG A 166 -13.59 5.36 15.83
N LYS A 167 -14.12 6.39 16.51
CA LYS A 167 -15.33 6.27 17.33
C LYS A 167 -16.55 5.91 16.49
N ALA A 168 -16.71 6.54 15.33
CA ALA A 168 -17.80 6.25 14.41
C ALA A 168 -17.73 4.81 13.88
N LEU A 169 -16.55 4.32 13.51
CA LEU A 169 -16.36 2.92 13.10
C LEU A 169 -16.72 1.96 14.24
N GLY A 170 -16.32 2.25 15.47
CA GLY A 170 -16.74 1.47 16.65
C GLY A 170 -18.26 1.37 16.78
N LYS A 171 -18.99 2.49 16.64
CA LYS A 171 -20.46 2.48 16.63
C LYS A 171 -21.05 1.63 15.50
N HIS A 172 -20.43 1.67 14.31
CA HIS A 172 -20.86 0.83 13.19
C HIS A 172 -20.65 -0.65 13.47
N ILE A 173 -19.50 -1.05 14.06
CA ILE A 173 -19.25 -2.43 14.47
C ILE A 173 -20.30 -2.89 15.47
N ASP A 174 -20.63 -2.09 16.49
CA ASP A 174 -21.66 -2.42 17.48
C ASP A 174 -23.03 -2.63 16.84
N ALA A 175 -23.36 -1.83 15.83
CA ALA A 175 -24.64 -1.88 15.13
C ALA A 175 -24.78 -3.02 14.11
N LEU A 176 -23.72 -3.80 13.81
CA LEU A 176 -23.80 -4.89 12.84
C LEU A 176 -24.66 -6.05 13.35
N PRO A 177 -25.84 -6.33 12.74
CA PRO A 177 -26.74 -7.35 13.24
C PRO A 177 -26.28 -8.78 12.88
N TRP A 178 -25.37 -8.92 11.96
CA TRP A 178 -24.87 -10.20 11.47
C TRP A 178 -23.61 -10.67 12.20
N MET A 179 -22.90 -9.78 12.90
CA MET A 179 -21.67 -10.07 13.62
C MET A 179 -21.98 -10.41 15.08
N SER A 180 -21.44 -11.52 15.58
CA SER A 180 -21.57 -11.94 16.98
C SER A 180 -20.82 -11.02 17.93
N ASP A 181 -21.22 -11.01 19.21
CA ASP A 181 -20.58 -10.20 20.24
C ASP A 181 -19.09 -10.58 20.44
N ALA A 182 -18.74 -11.86 20.30
CA ALA A 182 -17.37 -12.32 20.38
C ALA A 182 -16.50 -11.73 19.27
N THR A 183 -16.97 -11.74 18.01
CA THR A 183 -16.25 -11.15 16.89
C THR A 183 -16.20 -9.62 16.99
N LYS A 184 -17.28 -8.97 17.49
CA LYS A 184 -17.28 -7.52 17.76
C LYS A 184 -16.22 -7.13 18.78
N MET A 185 -16.06 -7.90 19.85
CA MET A 185 -15.04 -7.66 20.87
C MET A 185 -13.65 -7.63 20.24
N HIS A 186 -13.29 -8.64 19.46
CA HIS A 186 -11.99 -8.68 18.75
C HIS A 186 -11.84 -7.57 17.70
N ALA A 187 -12.94 -7.19 17.03
CA ALA A 187 -12.95 -6.06 16.11
C ALA A 187 -12.62 -4.74 16.82
N HIS A 188 -13.18 -4.51 18.01
CA HIS A 188 -12.84 -3.35 18.85
C HIS A 188 -11.38 -3.39 19.33
N GLU A 189 -10.87 -4.55 19.74
CA GLU A 189 -9.45 -4.70 20.10
C GLU A 189 -8.53 -4.33 18.93
N LYS A 190 -8.86 -4.80 17.73
CA LYS A 190 -8.10 -4.48 16.51
C LYS A 190 -8.18 -3.00 16.16
N LEU A 191 -9.37 -2.39 16.25
CA LEU A 191 -9.58 -0.96 16.02
C LEU A 191 -8.82 -0.09 17.05
N ALA A 192 -8.81 -0.50 18.32
CA ALA A 192 -8.07 0.21 19.37
C ALA A 192 -6.55 0.12 19.19
N ALA A 193 -6.06 -1.02 18.68
CA ALA A 193 -4.65 -1.25 18.41
C ALA A 193 -4.16 -0.65 17.08
N LEU A 194 -5.05 -0.03 16.29
CA LEU A 194 -4.71 0.56 15.00
C LEU A 194 -3.73 1.72 15.16
N THR A 195 -2.54 1.58 14.60
CA THR A 195 -1.51 2.63 14.56
C THR A 195 -1.87 3.66 13.49
N VAL A 196 -1.62 4.93 13.79
CA VAL A 196 -1.96 6.06 12.90
C VAL A 196 -0.71 6.87 12.61
N LYS A 197 -0.41 7.05 11.32
CA LYS A 197 0.71 7.86 10.81
C LYS A 197 0.17 9.03 10.01
N ILE A 198 0.48 10.27 10.45
CA ILE A 198 -0.04 11.52 9.85
C ILE A 198 1.10 12.44 9.45
N GLY A 199 1.10 12.82 8.17
CA GLY A 199 1.94 13.87 7.60
C GLY A 199 3.35 13.41 7.29
N TYR A 200 4.13 13.10 8.33
CA TYR A 200 5.56 12.79 8.21
C TYR A 200 6.07 11.97 9.42
N PRO A 201 7.19 11.24 9.26
CA PRO A 201 7.77 10.42 10.34
C PRO A 201 8.35 11.31 11.47
N ASP A 202 8.24 10.84 12.72
CA ASP A 202 8.81 11.55 13.86
C ASP A 202 10.35 11.57 13.83
N LYS A 203 10.95 10.61 13.15
CA LYS A 203 12.40 10.53 12.93
C LYS A 203 12.66 10.33 11.44
N TRP A 204 13.37 11.30 10.86
CA TRP A 204 13.79 11.23 9.46
C TRP A 204 14.84 10.15 9.24
N LYS A 205 14.79 9.52 8.06
CA LYS A 205 15.79 8.54 7.63
C LYS A 205 17.15 9.23 7.43
N ASP A 206 18.20 8.63 7.96
CA ASP A 206 19.55 9.10 7.81
C ASP A 206 20.17 8.59 6.49
N TYR A 207 20.40 9.50 5.56
CA TYR A 207 21.02 9.24 4.26
C TYR A 207 22.51 9.56 4.21
N SER A 208 23.15 9.87 5.33
CA SER A 208 24.58 10.25 5.39
C SER A 208 25.53 9.16 4.85
N GLY A 209 25.06 7.92 4.76
CA GLY A 209 25.83 6.84 4.16
C GLY A 209 25.78 6.76 2.63
N ILE A 210 25.00 7.63 1.96
CA ILE A 210 24.96 7.71 0.49
C ILE A 210 25.94 8.76 0.02
N GLU A 211 26.98 8.33 -0.67
CA GLU A 211 27.96 9.24 -1.27
C GLU A 211 27.56 9.54 -2.73
N ILE A 212 27.32 10.83 -3.02
CA ILE A 212 27.06 11.32 -4.37
C ILE A 212 28.32 12.05 -4.86
N ASP A 213 28.91 11.54 -5.92
CA ASP A 213 30.14 12.10 -6.52
C ASP A 213 29.80 12.77 -7.87
N PRO A 214 29.91 14.10 -7.98
CA PRO A 214 29.63 14.81 -9.24
C PRO A 214 30.61 14.48 -10.37
N ALA A 215 31.74 13.85 -10.06
CA ALA A 215 32.71 13.40 -11.08
C ALA A 215 32.31 12.06 -11.71
N LYS A 216 31.39 11.32 -11.09
CA LYS A 216 30.86 10.06 -11.61
C LYS A 216 29.64 10.30 -12.51
N SER A 217 29.33 9.32 -13.36
CA SER A 217 28.12 9.34 -14.16
C SER A 217 26.86 9.28 -13.26
N TYR A 218 25.71 9.70 -13.82
CA TYR A 218 24.43 9.61 -13.12
C TYR A 218 24.10 8.16 -12.74
N LEU A 219 24.33 7.22 -13.65
CA LEU A 219 24.16 5.79 -13.40
C LEU A 219 24.99 5.29 -12.21
N GLU A 220 26.28 5.67 -12.12
CA GLU A 220 27.15 5.25 -11.02
C GLU A 220 26.64 5.77 -9.67
N ASN A 221 26.17 7.01 -9.62
CA ASN A 221 25.57 7.58 -8.40
C ASN A 221 24.26 6.87 -8.00
N VAL A 222 23.41 6.52 -8.97
CA VAL A 222 22.18 5.74 -8.73
C VAL A 222 22.53 4.34 -8.20
N TYR A 223 23.56 3.69 -8.77
CA TYR A 223 24.03 2.39 -8.25
C TYR A 223 24.54 2.48 -6.81
N GLN A 224 25.28 3.51 -6.45
CA GLN A 224 25.75 3.70 -5.07
C GLN A 224 24.56 3.84 -4.10
N ALA A 225 23.56 4.62 -4.46
CA ALA A 225 22.33 4.75 -3.67
C ALA A 225 21.59 3.41 -3.55
N SER A 226 21.47 2.66 -4.64
CA SER A 226 20.82 1.34 -4.65
C SER A 226 21.54 0.30 -3.78
N ILE A 227 22.89 0.30 -3.81
CA ILE A 227 23.71 -0.55 -2.93
C ILE A 227 23.44 -0.21 -1.46
N TRP A 228 23.44 1.09 -1.13
CA TRP A 228 23.16 1.54 0.24
C TRP A 228 21.77 1.08 0.70
N TYR A 229 20.73 1.27 -0.13
CA TYR A 229 19.37 0.81 0.18
C TYR A 229 19.27 -0.68 0.42
N THR A 230 19.93 -1.46 -0.44
CA THR A 230 19.97 -2.92 -0.31
C THR A 230 20.60 -3.32 1.03
N GLN A 231 21.73 -2.71 1.36
CA GLN A 231 22.43 -2.96 2.63
C GLN A 231 21.60 -2.52 3.83
N ASP A 232 20.93 -1.37 3.74
CA ASP A 232 20.06 -0.86 4.81
C ASP A 232 18.86 -1.80 5.04
N ASN A 233 18.27 -2.31 3.97
CA ASN A 233 17.20 -3.30 4.07
C ASN A 233 17.67 -4.63 4.69
N TYR A 234 18.86 -5.11 4.34
CA TYR A 234 19.42 -6.33 4.94
C TYR A 234 19.74 -6.18 6.43
N LYS A 235 20.03 -4.98 6.93
CA LYS A 235 20.21 -4.73 8.37
C LYS A 235 18.96 -5.02 9.20
N LYS A 236 17.79 -5.13 8.56
CA LYS A 236 16.51 -5.47 9.23
C LYS A 236 16.35 -6.96 9.47
N LEU A 237 17.09 -7.82 8.77
CA LEU A 237 16.99 -9.27 8.91
C LEU A 237 17.30 -9.70 10.35
N GLY A 238 16.43 -10.55 10.89
CA GLY A 238 16.53 -11.04 12.26
C GLY A 238 16.19 -10.02 13.36
N LYS A 239 15.72 -8.84 13.00
CA LYS A 239 15.21 -7.83 13.94
C LYS A 239 13.69 -7.83 13.99
N PRO A 240 13.08 -7.39 15.10
CA PRO A 240 11.65 -7.11 15.16
C PRO A 240 11.25 -6.08 14.08
N VAL A 241 10.00 -6.15 13.62
CA VAL A 241 9.44 -5.16 12.69
C VAL A 241 9.47 -3.77 13.34
N ASP A 242 10.04 -2.81 12.64
CA ASP A 242 10.03 -1.41 13.07
C ASP A 242 8.68 -0.78 12.68
N LYS A 243 7.81 -0.60 13.68
CA LYS A 243 6.50 0.04 13.48
C LYS A 243 6.58 1.54 13.19
N GLN A 244 7.76 2.17 13.33
CA GLN A 244 7.95 3.58 13.00
C GLN A 244 8.34 3.79 11.52
N GLU A 245 8.72 2.73 10.81
CA GLU A 245 9.09 2.82 9.40
C GLU A 245 7.88 3.21 8.53
N TRP A 246 8.06 4.22 7.68
CA TRP A 246 7.06 4.66 6.72
C TRP A 246 7.28 3.97 5.37
N HIS A 247 6.18 3.51 4.75
CA HIS A 247 6.22 2.87 3.43
C HIS A 247 5.88 3.82 2.28
N MET A 248 5.46 5.04 2.60
CA MET A 248 5.28 6.15 1.66
C MET A 248 6.04 7.36 2.13
N THR A 249 6.56 8.14 1.18
CA THR A 249 7.24 9.39 1.49
C THR A 249 6.24 10.51 1.79
N PRO A 250 6.60 11.53 2.57
CA PRO A 250 5.67 12.59 2.96
C PRO A 250 5.04 13.38 1.81
N GLN A 251 5.70 13.48 0.66
CA GLN A 251 5.17 14.14 -0.54
C GLN A 251 4.26 13.27 -1.40
N THR A 252 4.04 12.01 -1.02
CA THR A 252 3.16 11.10 -1.76
C THR A 252 1.70 11.51 -1.62
N VAL A 253 0.99 11.62 -2.75
CA VAL A 253 -0.46 11.88 -2.79
C VAL A 253 -1.19 10.54 -2.81
N ASN A 254 -1.18 9.87 -1.67
CA ASN A 254 -1.87 8.60 -1.45
C ASN A 254 -1.93 8.29 0.06
N ALA A 255 -2.62 7.19 0.41
CA ALA A 255 -2.73 6.65 1.76
C ALA A 255 -2.59 5.12 1.71
N TYR A 256 -2.47 4.45 2.86
CA TYR A 256 -2.52 3.00 2.92
C TYR A 256 -2.97 2.48 4.29
N TYR A 257 -3.60 1.30 4.28
CA TYR A 257 -3.69 0.39 5.42
C TYR A 257 -2.69 -0.76 5.26
N SER A 258 -1.90 -1.05 6.28
CA SER A 258 -0.98 -2.19 6.31
C SER A 258 -1.47 -3.27 7.28
N PRO A 259 -1.98 -4.42 6.79
CA PRO A 259 -2.53 -5.46 7.65
C PRO A 259 -1.46 -6.14 8.52
N SER A 260 -0.22 -6.25 8.05
CA SER A 260 0.86 -6.94 8.77
C SER A 260 1.37 -6.21 10.02
N VAL A 261 1.06 -4.91 10.15
CA VAL A 261 1.42 -4.08 11.31
C VAL A 261 0.20 -3.40 11.93
N ASN A 262 -0.98 -3.58 11.34
CA ASN A 262 -2.25 -2.95 11.73
C ASN A 262 -2.11 -1.42 11.85
N GLU A 263 -1.80 -0.77 10.72
CA GLU A 263 -1.58 0.69 10.66
C GLU A 263 -2.24 1.33 9.45
N ILE A 264 -2.61 2.60 9.60
CA ILE A 264 -3.00 3.50 8.52
C ILE A 264 -2.01 4.65 8.43
N CYS A 265 -1.72 5.09 7.20
CA CYS A 265 -0.76 6.14 6.93
C CYS A 265 -1.31 7.15 5.93
N PHE A 266 -1.20 8.44 6.28
CA PHE A 266 -1.61 9.58 5.44
C PHE A 266 -0.45 10.55 5.33
N PRO A 267 0.37 10.46 4.28
CA PRO A 267 1.45 11.41 4.01
C PRO A 267 0.94 12.85 3.85
N ALA A 268 1.81 13.82 4.11
CA ALA A 268 1.47 15.24 3.96
C ALA A 268 0.98 15.62 2.56
N GLY A 269 1.38 14.86 1.54
CA GLY A 269 0.99 15.08 0.15
C GLY A 269 -0.51 14.94 -0.12
N ILE A 270 -1.17 13.95 0.51
CA ILE A 270 -2.63 13.79 0.37
C ILE A 270 -3.40 14.74 1.30
N LEU A 271 -2.75 15.24 2.35
CA LEU A 271 -3.34 16.17 3.32
C LEU A 271 -3.26 17.63 2.82
N GLN A 272 -3.63 17.85 1.57
CA GLN A 272 -3.66 19.12 0.83
C GLN A 272 -4.96 19.23 0.03
N PRO A 273 -5.35 20.44 -0.40
CA PRO A 273 -6.48 20.58 -1.31
C PRO A 273 -6.30 19.72 -2.59
N PRO A 274 -7.36 19.08 -3.09
CA PRO A 274 -8.77 19.21 -2.68
C PRO A 274 -9.20 18.26 -1.54
N TYR A 275 -8.32 17.40 -1.02
CA TYR A 275 -8.68 16.42 0.00
C TYR A 275 -8.81 17.03 1.39
N PHE A 276 -7.91 17.96 1.73
CA PHE A 276 -7.89 18.63 3.03
C PHE A 276 -7.51 20.10 2.91
N ASP A 277 -8.28 20.98 3.57
CA ASP A 277 -7.96 22.40 3.74
C ASP A 277 -8.37 22.83 5.14
N LEU A 278 -7.40 23.32 5.94
CA LEU A 278 -7.65 23.77 7.31
C LEU A 278 -8.65 24.95 7.36
N THR A 279 -8.80 25.70 6.27
CA THR A 279 -9.75 26.82 6.14
C THR A 279 -11.12 26.43 5.62
N ALA A 280 -11.27 25.20 5.13
CA ALA A 280 -12.54 24.66 4.67
C ALA A 280 -13.46 24.29 5.86
N SER A 281 -14.75 24.14 5.59
CA SER A 281 -15.69 23.67 6.61
C SER A 281 -15.42 22.21 7.01
N ASP A 282 -15.81 21.84 8.23
CA ASP A 282 -15.73 20.45 8.67
C ASP A 282 -16.50 19.52 7.73
N ALA A 283 -17.64 19.92 7.20
CA ALA A 283 -18.39 19.12 6.23
C ALA A 283 -17.58 18.77 4.99
N GLN A 284 -16.78 19.72 4.48
CA GLN A 284 -15.89 19.49 3.33
C GLN A 284 -14.74 18.54 3.73
N ASN A 285 -14.07 18.77 4.86
CA ASN A 285 -12.97 17.93 5.30
C ASN A 285 -13.41 16.50 5.65
N TYR A 286 -14.56 16.32 6.32
CA TYR A 286 -15.11 14.99 6.56
C TYR A 286 -15.56 14.31 5.27
N GLY A 287 -16.17 15.05 4.34
CA GLY A 287 -16.63 14.52 3.05
C GLY A 287 -15.51 14.22 2.04
N ALA A 288 -14.30 14.73 2.26
CA ALA A 288 -13.13 14.49 1.44
C ALA A 288 -12.12 13.59 2.17
N ILE A 289 -11.16 14.16 2.90
CA ILE A 289 -10.13 13.36 3.58
C ILE A 289 -10.72 12.41 4.64
N GLY A 290 -11.83 12.78 5.27
CA GLY A 290 -12.52 11.91 6.23
C GLY A 290 -13.01 10.61 5.59
N VAL A 291 -13.51 10.66 4.36
CA VAL A 291 -13.89 9.46 3.60
C VAL A 291 -12.67 8.59 3.31
N VAL A 292 -11.55 9.19 2.89
CA VAL A 292 -10.29 8.45 2.63
C VAL A 292 -9.78 7.78 3.90
N ILE A 293 -9.81 8.46 5.04
CA ILE A 293 -9.38 7.87 6.32
C ILE A 293 -10.30 6.72 6.74
N GLY A 294 -11.62 6.90 6.59
CA GLY A 294 -12.59 5.84 6.85
C GLY A 294 -12.43 4.63 5.93
N HIS A 295 -12.05 4.86 4.66
CA HIS A 295 -11.70 3.83 3.67
C HIS A 295 -10.50 3.01 4.17
N GLU A 296 -9.38 3.63 4.53
CA GLU A 296 -8.21 2.92 5.05
C GLU A 296 -8.51 2.17 6.36
N MET A 297 -9.31 2.75 7.25
CA MET A 297 -9.75 2.04 8.46
C MET A 297 -10.58 0.80 8.13
N THR A 298 -11.44 0.89 7.11
CA THR A 298 -12.31 -0.21 6.69
C THR A 298 -11.53 -1.37 6.08
N HIS A 299 -10.38 -1.11 5.44
CA HIS A 299 -9.47 -2.17 4.96
C HIS A 299 -9.02 -3.12 6.07
N GLY A 300 -9.00 -2.69 7.33
CA GLY A 300 -8.75 -3.59 8.46
C GLY A 300 -9.79 -4.70 8.63
N PHE A 301 -10.98 -4.54 8.04
CA PHE A 301 -12.15 -5.41 8.21
C PHE A 301 -12.77 -5.86 6.89
N ASP A 302 -12.16 -5.53 5.75
CA ASP A 302 -12.60 -5.97 4.42
C ASP A 302 -12.37 -7.48 4.19
N ASP A 303 -12.60 -7.94 2.97
CA ASP A 303 -12.44 -9.35 2.59
C ASP A 303 -11.02 -9.90 2.78
N GLN A 304 -10.00 -9.04 2.84
CA GLN A 304 -8.61 -9.41 3.06
C GLN A 304 -8.13 -9.06 4.48
N GLY A 305 -8.37 -7.82 4.92
CA GLY A 305 -7.89 -7.33 6.21
C GLY A 305 -8.46 -8.09 7.41
N ARG A 306 -9.69 -8.61 7.29
CA ARG A 306 -10.31 -9.45 8.33
C ARG A 306 -9.53 -10.72 8.69
N HIS A 307 -8.61 -11.16 7.84
CA HIS A 307 -7.77 -12.32 8.11
C HIS A 307 -6.52 -12.02 8.95
N PHE A 308 -6.31 -10.76 9.32
CA PHE A 308 -5.19 -10.35 10.17
C PHE A 308 -5.71 -9.88 11.52
N ASP A 309 -5.08 -10.35 12.60
CA ASP A 309 -5.40 -9.93 13.95
C ASP A 309 -4.85 -8.52 14.28
N MET A 310 -5.09 -8.07 15.52
CA MET A 310 -4.62 -6.77 16.03
C MET A 310 -3.08 -6.62 16.03
N HIS A 311 -2.33 -7.72 15.95
CA HIS A 311 -0.87 -7.74 15.92
C HIS A 311 -0.30 -7.87 14.52
N GLY A 312 -1.16 -8.03 13.49
CA GLY A 312 -0.77 -8.24 12.10
C GLY A 312 -0.46 -9.70 11.75
N ASN A 313 -0.82 -10.65 12.60
CA ASN A 313 -0.69 -12.07 12.28
C ASN A 313 -1.85 -12.52 11.39
N LEU A 314 -1.54 -13.35 10.40
CA LEU A 314 -2.55 -14.00 9.57
C LEU A 314 -3.23 -15.12 10.38
N VAL A 315 -4.33 -14.79 11.04
CA VAL A 315 -5.10 -15.66 11.94
C VAL A 315 -6.58 -15.49 11.64
N ASP A 316 -7.30 -16.60 11.57
CA ASP A 316 -8.76 -16.58 11.46
C ASP A 316 -9.37 -16.38 12.86
N TRP A 317 -9.69 -15.12 13.19
CA TRP A 317 -10.22 -14.68 14.48
C TRP A 317 -11.74 -14.44 14.48
N TRP A 318 -12.36 -14.53 13.30
CA TRP A 318 -13.82 -14.46 13.16
C TRP A 318 -14.44 -15.83 13.44
N LEU A 319 -15.63 -15.84 14.05
CA LEU A 319 -16.40 -17.07 14.14
C LEU A 319 -16.81 -17.55 12.74
N PRO A 320 -16.87 -18.87 12.49
CA PRO A 320 -17.24 -19.42 11.18
C PRO A 320 -18.57 -18.87 10.67
N GLU A 321 -19.56 -18.70 11.56
CA GLU A 321 -20.89 -18.21 11.23
C GLU A 321 -20.87 -16.73 10.79
N ASP A 322 -19.99 -15.91 11.39
CA ASP A 322 -19.83 -14.51 11.02
C ASP A 322 -19.11 -14.40 9.67
N SER A 323 -18.11 -15.23 9.45
CA SER A 323 -17.42 -15.34 8.15
C SER A 323 -18.38 -15.73 7.02
N GLU A 324 -19.30 -16.67 7.27
CA GLU A 324 -20.32 -17.08 6.29
C GLU A 324 -21.31 -15.93 5.99
N ARG A 325 -21.78 -15.24 7.04
CA ARG A 325 -22.70 -14.09 6.88
C ARG A 325 -22.05 -12.94 6.14
N PHE A 326 -20.80 -12.62 6.46
CA PHE A 326 -20.01 -11.63 5.72
C PHE A 326 -19.89 -12.01 4.24
N THR A 327 -19.53 -13.26 3.94
CA THR A 327 -19.38 -13.73 2.55
C THR A 327 -20.66 -13.54 1.76
N LYS A 328 -21.84 -13.87 2.34
CA LYS A 328 -23.13 -13.66 1.67
C LYS A 328 -23.43 -12.19 1.36
N LEU A 329 -22.97 -11.27 2.20
CA LEU A 329 -23.12 -9.82 1.96
C LEU A 329 -22.12 -9.36 0.90
N ALA A 330 -20.88 -9.83 0.97
CA ALA A 330 -19.83 -9.55 0.00
C ALA A 330 -20.20 -10.04 -1.41
N ASP A 331 -20.80 -11.23 -1.55
CA ASP A 331 -21.28 -11.77 -2.82
C ASP A 331 -22.32 -10.86 -3.50
N ARG A 332 -23.17 -10.19 -2.71
CA ARG A 332 -24.13 -9.21 -3.25
C ARG A 332 -23.44 -7.99 -3.83
N LEU A 333 -22.44 -7.49 -3.11
CA LEU A 333 -21.64 -6.35 -3.57
C LEU A 333 -20.82 -6.73 -4.81
N GLU A 334 -20.20 -7.91 -4.82
CA GLU A 334 -19.51 -8.45 -5.99
C GLU A 334 -20.46 -8.51 -7.21
N THR A 335 -21.68 -9.04 -7.03
CA THR A 335 -22.68 -9.12 -8.10
C THR A 335 -23.05 -7.73 -8.64
N GLN A 336 -23.29 -6.76 -7.75
CA GLN A 336 -23.64 -5.39 -8.13
C GLN A 336 -22.53 -4.75 -8.98
N PHE A 337 -21.28 -4.91 -8.58
CA PHE A 337 -20.16 -4.31 -9.33
C PHE A 337 -19.83 -5.05 -10.63
N ASN A 338 -20.15 -6.35 -10.74
CA ASN A 338 -20.05 -7.08 -12.01
C ASN A 338 -21.02 -6.56 -13.09
N GLU A 339 -22.07 -5.82 -12.69
CA GLU A 339 -23.06 -5.21 -13.60
C GLU A 339 -22.66 -3.79 -14.04
N VAL A 340 -21.59 -3.21 -13.47
CA VAL A 340 -21.13 -1.86 -13.81
C VAL A 340 -20.31 -1.89 -15.10
N GLU A 341 -20.82 -1.28 -16.14
CA GLU A 341 -20.10 -1.10 -17.41
C GLU A 341 -19.13 0.08 -17.29
N VAL A 342 -17.82 -0.21 -17.36
CA VAL A 342 -16.74 0.79 -17.19
C VAL A 342 -16.25 1.37 -18.52
N ALA A 343 -16.51 0.67 -19.62
CA ALA A 343 -16.30 1.11 -20.99
C ALA A 343 -17.24 0.31 -21.91
N PRO A 344 -17.54 0.75 -23.15
CA PRO A 344 -18.46 0.04 -24.05
C PRO A 344 -18.14 -1.46 -24.15
N GLY A 345 -19.05 -2.30 -23.63
CA GLY A 345 -18.90 -3.76 -23.60
C GLY A 345 -17.91 -4.31 -22.58
N VAL A 346 -17.34 -3.47 -21.72
CA VAL A 346 -16.38 -3.87 -20.67
C VAL A 346 -16.99 -3.63 -19.29
N PHE A 347 -17.13 -4.68 -18.53
CA PHE A 347 -17.69 -4.62 -17.17
C PHE A 347 -16.61 -4.70 -16.08
N ALA A 348 -16.89 -4.07 -14.96
CA ALA A 348 -16.02 -4.17 -13.79
C ALA A 348 -15.94 -5.62 -13.29
N ASN A 349 -14.82 -5.97 -12.66
CA ASN A 349 -14.67 -7.23 -11.98
C ASN A 349 -14.94 -7.04 -10.48
N GLY A 350 -16.20 -7.19 -10.06
CA GLY A 350 -16.62 -6.96 -8.69
C GLY A 350 -15.87 -7.79 -7.66
N LYS A 351 -15.43 -9.00 -8.03
CA LYS A 351 -14.59 -9.84 -7.17
C LYS A 351 -13.19 -9.28 -6.98
N PHE A 352 -12.60 -8.77 -8.05
CA PHE A 352 -11.28 -8.16 -8.01
C PHE A 352 -11.26 -6.88 -7.19
N THR A 353 -12.33 -6.08 -7.30
CA THR A 353 -12.46 -4.78 -6.63
C THR A 353 -13.20 -4.84 -5.29
N LEU A 354 -13.54 -6.04 -4.77
CA LEU A 354 -14.42 -6.20 -3.62
C LEU A 354 -13.96 -5.44 -2.37
N GLY A 355 -12.68 -5.55 -2.01
CA GLY A 355 -12.15 -4.87 -0.83
C GLY A 355 -12.23 -3.35 -0.95
N GLU A 356 -11.93 -2.78 -2.15
CA GLU A 356 -12.05 -1.34 -2.40
C GLU A 356 -13.51 -0.88 -2.30
N ASN A 357 -14.42 -1.68 -2.87
CA ASN A 357 -15.85 -1.35 -2.82
C ASN A 357 -16.41 -1.41 -1.40
N ILE A 358 -15.91 -2.33 -0.55
CA ILE A 358 -16.22 -2.39 0.88
C ILE A 358 -15.64 -1.18 1.60
N ALA A 359 -14.37 -0.83 1.30
CA ALA A 359 -13.66 0.26 1.93
C ALA A 359 -14.30 1.62 1.60
N ASP A 360 -14.69 1.85 0.34
CA ASP A 360 -15.37 3.07 -0.10
C ASP A 360 -16.72 3.28 0.59
N GLN A 361 -17.55 2.22 0.64
CA GLN A 361 -18.84 2.31 1.34
C GLN A 361 -18.67 2.51 2.85
N GLY A 362 -17.71 1.81 3.45
CA GLY A 362 -17.35 1.98 4.85
C GLY A 362 -16.89 3.39 5.15
N GLY A 363 -15.94 3.90 4.34
CA GLY A 363 -15.37 5.23 4.46
C GLY A 363 -16.43 6.33 4.44
N LEU A 364 -17.33 6.28 3.46
CA LEU A 364 -18.41 7.27 3.35
C LEU A 364 -19.34 7.25 4.58
N ARG A 365 -19.76 6.08 5.03
CA ARG A 365 -20.64 5.94 6.18
C ARG A 365 -19.99 6.38 7.50
N ILE A 366 -18.72 5.99 7.70
CA ILE A 366 -17.94 6.36 8.88
C ILE A 366 -17.76 7.87 8.92
N ALA A 367 -17.39 8.50 7.80
CA ALA A 367 -17.17 9.94 7.71
C ALA A 367 -18.47 10.72 7.99
N LEU A 368 -19.60 10.30 7.43
CA LEU A 368 -20.89 10.93 7.70
C LEU A 368 -21.28 10.83 9.17
N THR A 369 -21.15 9.65 9.78
CA THR A 369 -21.46 9.46 11.20
C THR A 369 -20.57 10.30 12.08
N ALA A 370 -19.25 10.31 11.84
CA ALA A 370 -18.30 11.11 12.61
C ALA A 370 -18.57 12.61 12.48
N PHE A 371 -18.96 13.08 11.30
CA PHE A 371 -19.34 14.48 11.09
C PHE A 371 -20.61 14.84 11.88
N LEU A 372 -21.67 14.04 11.82
CA LEU A 372 -22.91 14.27 12.55
C LEU A 372 -22.66 14.27 14.06
N ASP A 373 -21.94 13.27 14.58
CA ASP A 373 -21.58 13.19 16.01
C ASP A 373 -20.77 14.42 16.49
N SER A 374 -19.88 14.95 15.65
CA SER A 374 -19.10 16.14 15.99
C SER A 374 -19.96 17.40 16.10
N ARG A 375 -21.09 17.45 15.40
CA ARG A 375 -22.05 18.56 15.41
C ARG A 375 -23.02 18.52 16.59
N ASP A 376 -23.41 17.34 17.03
CA ASP A 376 -24.29 17.19 18.19
C ASP A 376 -23.64 17.71 19.48
N SER A 377 -22.31 17.80 19.51
CA SER A 377 -21.57 18.45 20.59
C SER A 377 -21.58 20.00 20.49
N VAL A 378 -21.97 20.54 19.32
CA VAL A 378 -22.11 21.99 19.07
C VAL A 378 -23.49 22.18 18.45
N GLN A 379 -24.50 22.54 19.27
CA GLN A 379 -25.89 22.86 18.81
C GLN A 379 -25.85 23.88 17.67
N THR A 380 -25.80 23.43 16.43
CA THR A 380 -26.00 24.28 15.26
C THR A 380 -26.95 23.59 14.27
N CYS A 381 -28.14 24.13 14.23
CA CYS A 381 -29.24 23.84 13.33
C CYS A 381 -28.83 24.17 11.87
N LEU A 382 -28.39 23.19 11.08
CA LEU A 382 -28.17 23.32 9.63
C LEU A 382 -28.76 22.17 8.80
N LEU A 383 -29.65 21.36 9.41
CA LEU A 383 -30.30 20.23 8.72
C LEU A 383 -31.65 20.58 8.07
N TYR A 384 -31.97 21.85 7.88
CA TYR A 384 -33.24 22.26 7.26
C TYR A 384 -33.04 23.10 6.01
N THR A 385 -32.36 22.53 5.02
CA THR A 385 -32.42 23.04 3.63
C THR A 385 -32.64 21.94 2.60
N SER A 386 -33.13 20.78 3.02
CA SER A 386 -33.51 19.70 2.09
C SER A 386 -34.99 19.69 1.71
N ASP A 387 -35.77 20.69 2.10
CA ASP A 387 -37.16 20.82 1.65
C ASP A 387 -37.36 21.74 0.45
N ALA A 388 -36.32 21.87 -0.38
CA ALA A 388 -36.42 22.60 -1.64
C ALA A 388 -35.72 21.86 -2.74
N ALA A 389 -36.31 20.77 -3.24
CA ALA A 389 -36.26 20.34 -4.65
C ALA A 389 -37.23 19.17 -4.86
#